data_8e4c5a31e4bb4c8b56733ef7b9cad9fb
#
_entry.id   8e4c5a31e4bb4c8b56733ef7b9cad9fb
#
_cell.length_a   1.000
_cell.length_b   1.000
_cell.length_c   1.000
_cell.angle_alpha   90.00
_cell.angle_beta   90.00
_cell.angle_gamma   90.00
#
_symmetry.space_group_name_H-M   'P 1'
#
loop_
_entity.id
_entity.type
_entity.pdbx_description
1 polymer ?
#
loop_
_entity_poly.entity_id
_entity_poly.type
_entity_poly.pdbx_seq_one_letter_code
_entity_poly.pdbx_strand_id
1 'polypeptide(L)'
;MSISKSFIKQVISILLICFPAYAFAQESSPFKGKIANDEYQVYIEMNFYDNNIVCPNQEIFGSNPGYFGAIRDTRKWIIMDAYVNGNEATLTIINDYGSDDLKATLTYNSDKSFTLERIDGSPIRIVVNNAWVKLPKKLVFHMAKKQ
;
A
#
# COMPACT_ATOMS: atom_id res chain seq x y z
N MET A 1 -58.47 14.88 -30.49
CA MET A 1 -57.12 14.57 -31.02
C MET A 1 -56.60 13.35 -30.33
N SER A 2 -56.58 12.19 -30.96
CA SER A 2 -56.07 10.98 -30.34
C SER A 2 -54.60 10.81 -30.72
N ILE A 3 -53.73 10.80 -29.72
CA ILE A 3 -52.31 10.47 -29.90
C ILE A 3 -52.24 8.96 -30.13
N SER A 4 -51.68 8.53 -31.28
CA SER A 4 -51.62 7.12 -31.61
C SER A 4 -50.76 6.37 -30.59
N LYS A 5 -51.20 5.16 -30.19
CA LYS A 5 -50.46 4.28 -29.26
C LYS A 5 -49.04 3.96 -29.76
N SER A 6 -48.76 4.08 -31.03
CA SER A 6 -47.45 3.93 -31.66
C SER A 6 -46.49 5.07 -31.31
N PHE A 7 -46.97 6.30 -31.19
CA PHE A 7 -46.17 7.45 -30.83
C PHE A 7 -45.71 7.40 -29.38
N ILE A 8 -46.59 6.95 -28.48
CA ILE A 8 -46.26 6.77 -27.06
C ILE A 8 -45.18 5.69 -26.84
N LYS A 9 -45.24 4.62 -27.64
CA LYS A 9 -44.20 3.55 -27.56
C LYS A 9 -42.81 4.05 -28.02
N GLN A 10 -42.77 4.92 -29.05
CA GLN A 10 -41.50 5.51 -29.50
C GLN A 10 -40.91 6.51 -28.50
N VAL A 11 -41.73 7.30 -27.82
CA VAL A 11 -41.28 8.26 -26.82
C VAL A 11 -40.76 7.53 -25.57
N ILE A 12 -41.38 6.43 -25.16
CA ILE A 12 -40.93 5.62 -24.04
C ILE A 12 -39.62 4.89 -24.37
N SER A 13 -39.42 4.44 -25.61
CA SER A 13 -38.19 3.77 -26.05
C SER A 13 -36.98 4.74 -26.09
N ILE A 14 -37.20 6.04 -26.39
CA ILE A 14 -36.14 7.04 -26.41
C ILE A 14 -35.76 7.49 -24.99
N LEU A 15 -36.68 7.41 -24.01
CA LEU A 15 -36.39 7.78 -22.63
C LEU A 15 -35.56 6.76 -21.88
N LEU A 16 -35.44 5.51 -22.38
CA LEU A 16 -34.69 4.42 -21.74
C LEU A 16 -33.20 4.43 -22.11
N ILE A 17 -32.74 5.29 -23.03
CA ILE A 17 -31.37 5.27 -23.58
C ILE A 17 -30.42 6.26 -22.89
N CYS A 18 -30.94 7.15 -22.03
CA CYS A 18 -30.13 8.19 -21.37
C CYS A 18 -29.95 7.95 -19.85
N PHE A 19 -29.62 6.72 -19.42
CA PHE A 19 -28.88 6.60 -18.18
C PHE A 19 -27.39 6.67 -18.50
N PRO A 20 -26.70 7.77 -18.15
CA PRO A 20 -25.26 7.72 -18.13
C PRO A 20 -24.91 6.63 -17.12
N ALA A 21 -24.27 5.56 -17.56
CA ALA A 21 -23.56 4.67 -16.67
C ALA A 21 -22.47 5.52 -16.01
N TYR A 22 -22.78 6.09 -14.86
CA TYR A 22 -21.74 6.58 -13.95
C TYR A 22 -20.95 5.35 -13.54
N ALA A 23 -19.93 5.01 -14.32
CA ALA A 23 -18.90 4.15 -13.86
C ALA A 23 -18.25 4.90 -12.67
N PHE A 24 -18.69 4.57 -11.44
CA PHE A 24 -17.93 4.92 -10.27
C PHE A 24 -16.57 4.26 -10.47
N ALA A 25 -15.58 5.04 -10.90
CA ALA A 25 -14.20 4.63 -10.81
C ALA A 25 -13.97 4.32 -9.33
N GLN A 26 -13.87 3.04 -9.00
CA GLN A 26 -13.55 2.62 -7.65
C GLN A 26 -12.15 3.16 -7.37
N GLU A 27 -12.06 4.14 -6.46
CA GLU A 27 -10.80 4.77 -6.12
C GLU A 27 -9.88 3.67 -5.57
N SER A 28 -8.78 3.44 -6.28
CA SER A 28 -7.81 2.41 -5.89
C SER A 28 -7.12 2.86 -4.60
N SER A 29 -7.19 2.05 -3.54
CA SER A 29 -6.52 2.27 -2.26
C SER A 29 -5.44 1.21 -2.04
N PRO A 30 -4.34 1.21 -2.82
CA PRO A 30 -3.37 0.12 -2.80
C PRO A 30 -2.55 0.06 -1.51
N PHE A 31 -2.36 1.19 -0.81
CA PHE A 31 -1.47 1.29 0.35
C PHE A 31 -2.18 0.90 1.67
N LYS A 32 -2.88 -0.24 1.64
CA LYS A 32 -3.56 -0.82 2.79
C LYS A 32 -3.47 -2.34 2.74
N GLY A 33 -3.05 -2.95 3.83
CA GLY A 33 -2.90 -4.38 3.97
C GLY A 33 -1.45 -4.81 4.15
N LYS A 34 -1.17 -6.07 3.87
CA LYS A 34 0.16 -6.66 4.01
C LYS A 34 0.72 -7.04 2.65
N ILE A 35 1.94 -6.61 2.39
CA ILE A 35 2.72 -6.98 1.21
C ILE A 35 4.00 -7.71 1.64
N ALA A 36 4.49 -8.62 0.82
CA ALA A 36 5.62 -9.47 1.15
C ALA A 36 6.60 -9.60 -0.02
N ASN A 37 7.88 -9.77 0.34
CA ASN A 37 8.95 -10.17 -0.55
C ASN A 37 9.47 -11.53 -0.09
N ASP A 38 9.27 -12.57 -0.91
CA ASP A 38 9.59 -13.94 -0.53
C ASP A 38 11.10 -14.23 -0.63
N GLU A 39 11.83 -13.53 -1.48
CA GLU A 39 13.27 -13.71 -1.65
C GLU A 39 14.04 -13.40 -0.36
N TYR A 40 13.73 -12.28 0.29
CA TYR A 40 14.36 -11.87 1.55
C TYR A 40 13.52 -12.24 2.78
N GLN A 41 12.31 -12.78 2.59
CA GLN A 41 11.35 -13.08 3.65
C GLN A 41 11.06 -11.87 4.55
N VAL A 42 10.75 -10.77 3.91
CA VAL A 42 10.38 -9.50 4.54
C VAL A 42 8.98 -9.08 4.12
N TYR A 43 8.36 -8.23 4.92
CA TYR A 43 7.00 -7.76 4.67
C TYR A 43 6.81 -6.33 5.15
N ILE A 44 5.79 -5.68 4.62
CA ILE A 44 5.28 -4.40 5.10
C ILE A 44 3.81 -4.58 5.45
N GLU A 45 3.43 -4.15 6.65
CA GLU A 45 2.04 -3.99 7.05
C GLU A 45 1.73 -2.51 7.09
N MET A 46 0.65 -2.09 6.43
CA MET A 46 0.39 -0.67 6.19
C MET A 46 -1.09 -0.33 6.14
N ASN A 47 -1.38 0.89 6.53
CA ASN A 47 -2.57 1.64 6.19
C ASN A 47 -2.20 3.12 6.13
N PHE A 48 -1.78 3.58 4.96
CA PHE A 48 -1.30 4.95 4.78
C PHE A 48 -2.44 5.97 4.73
N TYR A 49 -3.68 5.51 4.74
CA TYR A 49 -4.87 6.38 4.72
C TYR A 49 -5.36 6.71 6.13
N ASP A 50 -5.35 5.73 7.03
CA ASP A 50 -5.88 5.87 8.40
C ASP A 50 -4.77 6.00 9.46
N ASN A 51 -3.53 5.65 9.14
CA ASN A 51 -2.37 5.69 10.04
C ASN A 51 -2.62 5.00 11.38
N ASN A 52 -3.30 3.86 11.36
CA ASN A 52 -3.82 3.16 12.52
C ASN A 52 -3.11 1.83 12.82
N ILE A 53 -1.90 1.65 12.30
CA ILE A 53 -1.11 0.45 12.51
C ILE A 53 -0.26 0.61 13.78
N VAL A 54 -0.43 -0.32 14.71
CA VAL A 54 0.43 -0.45 15.90
C VAL A 54 1.42 -1.58 15.64
N CYS A 55 2.71 -1.27 15.68
CA CYS A 55 3.76 -2.27 15.49
C CYS A 55 3.82 -3.21 16.71
N PRO A 56 3.68 -4.54 16.53
CA PRO A 56 3.77 -5.50 17.62
C PRO A 56 5.10 -5.39 18.40
N ASN A 57 5.02 -5.38 19.73
CA ASN A 57 6.14 -5.23 20.66
C ASN A 57 6.86 -3.87 20.59
N GLN A 58 6.27 -2.90 19.88
CA GLN A 58 6.76 -1.54 19.74
C GLN A 58 5.62 -0.51 19.95
N GLU A 59 4.73 -0.82 20.89
CA GLU A 59 3.53 -0.02 21.17
C GLU A 59 3.85 1.40 21.64
N ILE A 60 5.08 1.62 22.11
CA ILE A 60 5.57 2.96 22.51
C ILE A 60 5.54 3.96 21.35
N PHE A 61 5.66 3.50 20.12
CA PHE A 61 5.54 4.35 18.93
C PHE A 61 4.09 4.71 18.58
N GLY A 62 3.11 4.08 19.25
CA GLY A 62 1.68 4.33 19.02
C GLY A 62 1.19 3.87 17.66
N SER A 63 0.20 4.60 17.14
CA SER A 63 -0.39 4.36 15.82
C SER A 63 0.43 5.07 14.74
N ASN A 64 0.76 4.32 13.68
CA ASN A 64 1.62 4.77 12.58
C ASN A 64 1.04 4.33 11.24
N PRO A 65 1.57 4.85 10.11
CA PRO A 65 1.22 4.36 8.79
C PRO A 65 1.47 2.86 8.58
N GLY A 66 2.50 2.32 9.22
CA GLY A 66 2.83 0.90 9.10
C GLY A 66 4.21 0.56 9.66
N TYR A 67 4.66 -0.64 9.34
CA TYR A 67 6.00 -1.10 9.70
C TYR A 67 6.53 -2.12 8.69
N PHE A 68 7.85 -2.19 8.63
CA PHE A 68 8.60 -3.20 7.89
C PHE A 68 9.12 -4.23 8.88
N GLY A 69 8.95 -5.51 8.56
CA GLY A 69 9.39 -6.62 9.39
C GLY A 69 10.03 -7.73 8.56
N ALA A 70 10.72 -8.63 9.24
CA ALA A 70 11.29 -9.84 8.66
C ALA A 70 10.75 -11.07 9.38
N ILE A 71 10.52 -12.16 8.64
CA ILE A 71 10.03 -13.43 9.23
C ILE A 71 11.08 -14.03 10.16
N ARG A 72 12.36 -13.89 9.81
CA ARG A 72 13.50 -14.47 10.54
C ARG A 72 14.14 -13.55 11.57
N ASP A 73 13.61 -12.33 11.73
CA ASP A 73 14.14 -11.33 12.65
C ASP A 73 12.98 -10.65 13.38
N THR A 74 13.10 -10.48 14.67
CA THR A 74 12.08 -9.81 15.49
C THR A 74 12.14 -8.30 15.44
N ARG A 75 13.24 -7.73 14.94
CA ARG A 75 13.41 -6.29 14.80
C ARG A 75 12.44 -5.72 13.75
N LYS A 76 12.01 -4.51 14.02
CA LYS A 76 11.05 -3.80 13.15
C LYS A 76 11.62 -2.47 12.69
N TRP A 77 11.17 -2.02 11.55
CA TRP A 77 11.38 -0.68 11.04
C TRP A 77 10.02 0.00 10.97
N ILE A 78 9.87 1.12 11.68
CA ILE A 78 8.60 1.80 11.83
C ILE A 78 8.46 2.83 10.71
N ILE A 79 7.36 2.80 9.98
CA ILE A 79 7.00 3.84 9.03
C ILE A 79 6.33 4.95 9.83
N MET A 80 7.09 6.01 10.09
CA MET A 80 6.63 7.13 10.94
C MET A 80 5.75 8.09 10.16
N ASP A 81 5.97 8.20 8.86
CA ASP A 81 5.21 9.09 7.99
C ASP A 81 5.09 8.50 6.60
N ALA A 82 3.94 8.71 5.96
CA ALA A 82 3.65 8.28 4.61
C ALA A 82 2.83 9.34 3.88
N TYR A 83 3.40 9.91 2.83
CA TYR A 83 2.71 10.85 1.96
C TYR A 83 2.34 10.16 0.64
N VAL A 84 1.03 9.95 0.43
CA VAL A 84 0.49 9.30 -0.76
C VAL A 84 0.18 10.34 -1.83
N ASN A 85 0.73 10.15 -3.01
CA ASN A 85 0.44 10.93 -4.20
C ASN A 85 0.21 9.98 -5.38
N GLY A 86 -1.05 9.72 -5.72
CA GLY A 86 -1.41 8.77 -6.76
C GLY A 86 -0.97 7.34 -6.42
N ASN A 87 -0.15 6.75 -7.26
CA ASN A 87 0.38 5.39 -7.10
C ASN A 87 1.73 5.32 -6.39
N GLU A 88 2.21 6.42 -5.82
CA GLU A 88 3.46 6.50 -5.09
C GLU A 88 3.25 7.07 -3.69
N ALA A 89 3.91 6.47 -2.71
CA ALA A 89 3.98 6.99 -1.34
C ALA A 89 5.43 7.30 -0.99
N THR A 90 5.67 8.47 -0.40
CA THR A 90 6.98 8.85 0.17
C THR A 90 6.96 8.54 1.66
N LEU A 91 7.95 7.79 2.12
CA LEU A 91 8.02 7.23 3.46
C LEU A 91 9.20 7.79 4.24
N THR A 92 8.97 8.06 5.51
CA THR A 92 10.02 8.21 6.52
C THR A 92 10.01 6.99 7.43
N ILE A 93 11.12 6.29 7.52
CA ILE A 93 11.24 5.00 8.22
C ILE A 93 12.38 5.09 9.22
N ILE A 94 12.15 4.59 10.43
CA ILE A 94 13.16 4.47 11.48
C ILE A 94 13.26 3.01 11.94
N ASN A 95 14.44 2.60 12.42
CA ASN A 95 14.54 1.31 13.11
C ASN A 95 13.88 1.40 14.50
N ASP A 96 13.61 0.24 15.10
CA ASP A 96 12.95 0.16 16.41
C ASP A 96 13.81 0.65 17.58
N TYR A 97 15.11 0.86 17.36
CA TYR A 97 16.02 1.50 18.32
C TYR A 97 16.08 3.03 18.15
N GLY A 98 15.52 3.58 17.05
CA GLY A 98 15.57 4.99 16.74
C GLY A 98 16.96 5.52 16.37
N SER A 99 17.94 4.64 16.10
CA SER A 99 19.32 5.03 15.77
C SER A 99 19.57 5.26 14.30
N ASP A 100 18.76 4.62 13.44
CA ASP A 100 18.86 4.73 11.98
C ASP A 100 17.54 5.20 11.39
N ASP A 101 17.64 6.06 10.40
CA ASP A 101 16.51 6.54 9.63
C ASP A 101 16.80 6.47 8.14
N LEU A 102 15.74 6.40 7.36
CA LEU A 102 15.81 6.43 5.92
C LEU A 102 14.56 7.07 5.31
N LYS A 103 14.71 7.53 4.09
CA LYS A 103 13.60 7.92 3.22
C LYS A 103 13.50 6.95 2.06
N ALA A 104 12.28 6.58 1.72
CA ALA A 104 11.99 5.66 0.63
C ALA A 104 10.72 6.07 -0.11
N THR A 105 10.58 5.57 -1.31
CA THR A 105 9.30 5.56 -2.04
C THR A 105 8.76 4.14 -2.10
N LEU A 106 7.45 4.02 -2.00
CA LEU A 106 6.71 2.79 -2.28
C LEU A 106 5.78 3.06 -3.45
N THR A 107 6.04 2.42 -4.58
CA THR A 107 5.28 2.61 -5.81
C THR A 107 4.40 1.40 -6.08
N TYR A 108 3.11 1.64 -6.30
CA TYR A 108 2.19 0.62 -6.77
C TYR A 108 2.26 0.55 -8.30
N ASN A 109 2.70 -0.59 -8.82
CA ASN A 109 2.95 -0.79 -10.24
C ASN A 109 1.71 -1.29 -10.99
N SER A 110 1.71 -1.16 -12.31
CA SER A 110 0.60 -1.57 -13.19
C SER A 110 0.32 -3.09 -13.14
N ASP A 111 1.32 -3.90 -12.81
CA ASP A 111 1.19 -5.36 -12.61
C ASP A 111 0.70 -5.76 -11.22
N LYS A 112 0.28 -4.78 -10.39
CA LYS A 112 -0.18 -4.93 -9.01
C LYS A 112 0.92 -5.32 -8.01
N SER A 113 2.18 -5.22 -8.39
CA SER A 113 3.30 -5.30 -7.46
C SER A 113 3.62 -3.95 -6.84
N PHE A 114 4.47 -3.94 -5.83
CA PHE A 114 4.96 -2.74 -5.17
C PHE A 114 6.48 -2.70 -5.24
N THR A 115 7.03 -1.54 -5.50
CA THR A 115 8.49 -1.33 -5.48
C THR A 115 8.83 -0.37 -4.34
N LEU A 116 9.57 -0.87 -3.37
CA LEU A 116 10.20 -0.05 -2.32
C LEU A 116 11.60 0.36 -2.79
N GLU A 117 11.87 1.65 -2.82
CA GLU A 117 13.19 2.17 -3.18
C GLU A 117 13.68 3.17 -2.12
N ARG A 118 14.81 2.87 -1.51
CA ARG A 118 15.47 3.81 -0.60
C ARG A 118 16.03 5.00 -1.40
N ILE A 119 15.65 6.21 -0.99
CA ILE A 119 16.10 7.45 -1.62
C ILE A 119 17.31 8.01 -0.88
N ASP A 120 17.28 7.98 0.45
CA ASP A 120 18.27 8.58 1.33
C ASP A 120 18.35 7.82 2.65
N GLY A 121 19.43 8.01 3.39
CA GLY A 121 19.62 7.46 4.72
C GLY A 121 20.17 6.04 4.74
N SER A 122 19.98 5.38 5.88
CA SER A 122 20.56 4.07 6.17
C SER A 122 19.93 2.94 5.35
N PRO A 123 20.69 1.94 4.90
CA PRO A 123 20.11 0.73 4.34
C PRO A 123 19.35 -0.05 5.40
N ILE A 124 18.28 -0.73 5.02
CA ILE A 124 17.59 -1.67 5.89
C ILE A 124 18.48 -2.90 6.08
N ARG A 125 18.68 -3.29 7.32
CA ARG A 125 19.42 -4.51 7.70
C ARG A 125 18.52 -5.43 8.50
N ILE A 126 18.67 -6.73 8.25
CA ILE A 126 18.00 -7.79 9.01
C ILE A 126 19.06 -8.78 9.51
N VAL A 127 18.72 -9.55 10.53
CA VAL A 127 19.58 -10.63 11.04
C VAL A 127 19.10 -11.96 10.47
N VAL A 128 19.99 -12.69 9.83
CA VAL A 128 19.74 -14.02 9.28
C VAL A 128 20.89 -14.93 9.73
N ASN A 129 20.58 -16.03 10.43
CA ASN A 129 21.59 -16.97 10.93
C ASN A 129 22.72 -16.28 11.73
N ASN A 130 22.35 -15.38 12.63
CA ASN A 130 23.28 -14.59 13.47
C ASN A 130 24.20 -13.63 12.70
N ALA A 131 23.91 -13.35 11.43
CA ALA A 131 24.66 -12.42 10.61
C ALA A 131 23.78 -11.27 10.10
N TRP A 132 24.34 -10.07 10.05
CA TRP A 132 23.68 -8.92 9.46
C TRP A 132 23.62 -9.05 7.95
N VAL A 133 22.42 -8.92 7.39
CA VAL A 133 22.17 -8.89 5.97
C VAL A 133 21.65 -7.50 5.60
N LYS A 134 22.38 -6.82 4.73
CA LYS A 134 21.97 -5.54 4.15
C LYS A 134 21.02 -5.83 2.98
N LEU A 135 19.82 -5.27 3.03
CA LEU A 135 18.86 -5.39 1.94
C LEU A 135 19.22 -4.48 0.76
N PRO A 136 18.85 -4.86 -0.47
CA PRO A 136 19.04 -4.02 -1.65
C PRO A 136 18.33 -2.67 -1.50
N LYS A 137 18.83 -1.68 -2.22
CA LYS A 137 18.21 -0.35 -2.32
C LYS A 137 16.78 -0.43 -2.86
N LYS A 138 16.50 -1.39 -3.72
CA LYS A 138 15.20 -1.61 -4.36
C LYS A 138 14.71 -3.03 -4.11
N LEU A 139 13.46 -3.14 -3.63
CA LEU A 139 12.78 -4.39 -3.33
C LEU A 139 11.40 -4.41 -3.98
N VAL A 140 11.00 -5.55 -4.52
CA VAL A 140 9.66 -5.77 -5.07
C VAL A 140 8.83 -6.62 -4.12
N PHE A 141 7.60 -6.17 -3.86
CA PHE A 141 6.64 -6.83 -2.98
C PHE A 141 5.37 -7.19 -3.77
N HIS A 142 4.67 -8.19 -3.28
CA HIS A 142 3.34 -8.56 -3.74
C HIS A 142 2.38 -8.62 -2.56
N MET A 143 1.07 -8.49 -2.82
CA MET A 143 0.08 -8.69 -1.78
C MET A 143 0.29 -10.06 -1.12
N ALA A 144 0.37 -10.08 0.20
CA ALA A 144 0.50 -11.31 0.96
C ALA A 144 -0.76 -12.17 0.76
N LYS A 145 -0.57 -13.48 0.57
CA LYS A 145 -1.67 -14.42 0.50
C LYS A 145 -2.39 -14.45 1.84
N LYS A 146 -3.72 -14.40 1.83
CA LYS A 146 -4.51 -14.67 3.04
C LYS A 146 -4.26 -16.14 3.44
N GLN A 147 -3.75 -16.31 4.64
CA GLN A 147 -3.70 -17.63 5.28
C GLN A 147 -5.09 -18.01 5.73
#